data_ce1fa6048c10e1d9a7406cfa64790159
#
_entry.id   ce1fa6048c10e1d9a7406cfa64790159
#
_cell.length_a   1.000
_cell.length_b   1.000
_cell.length_c   1.000
_cell.angle_alpha   90.00
_cell.angle_beta   90.00
_cell.angle_gamma   90.00
#
_symmetry.space_group_name_H-M   'P 1'
#
loop_
_entity.id
_entity.type
_entity.pdbx_description
1 polymer ?
#
loop_
_entity_poly.entity_id
_entity_poly.type
_entity_poly.pdbx_seq_one_letter_code
_entity_poly.pdbx_strand_id
1 'polypeptide(L)'
;DGTCTARITGMTGGGGLSHRNILINGSCVISQRGTSFSGSGFTLDRYYVGGGDYSVAQVTDAPSNSGLTYSIRVSRSSNTTGYLTYQMIELPATGQAGQFYNGAKFTLSGYVKGTSGATMIPTLRFSTGTSGSNGSNFDRTEGVFTCNGSWQPFTFHFTVDENVGGSDKCVQSYFTFVTTATGENVFFTGLQLEVG
;
A
#
# COMPACT_ATOMS: atom_id res chain seq x y z
N ASP A 1 -17.03 -22.12 40.19
CA ASP A 1 -16.17 -21.67 39.12
C ASP A 1 -16.81 -21.98 37.79
N GLY A 2 -17.57 -21.03 37.27
CA GLY A 2 -18.21 -21.13 35.97
C GLY A 2 -17.26 -20.74 34.88
N THR A 3 -16.53 -21.69 34.28
CA THR A 3 -15.75 -21.45 33.05
C THR A 3 -16.74 -21.38 31.89
N CYS A 4 -16.98 -20.19 31.38
CA CYS A 4 -17.74 -20.01 30.16
C CYS A 4 -16.83 -20.31 28.94
N THR A 5 -16.98 -21.50 28.36
CA THR A 5 -16.29 -21.85 27.11
C THR A 5 -17.21 -21.51 25.94
N ALA A 6 -17.04 -20.34 25.38
CA ALA A 6 -17.71 -19.97 24.14
C ALA A 6 -17.04 -20.71 22.99
N ARG A 7 -17.66 -21.73 22.45
CA ARG A 7 -17.25 -22.40 21.22
C ARG A 7 -17.87 -21.66 20.04
N ILE A 8 -17.08 -20.85 19.33
CA ILE A 8 -17.53 -20.22 18.09
C ILE A 8 -17.41 -21.26 16.98
N THR A 9 -18.51 -22.00 16.75
CA THR A 9 -18.65 -22.90 15.62
C THR A 9 -19.30 -22.14 14.48
N GLY A 10 -18.58 -21.94 13.39
CA GLY A 10 -19.13 -21.32 12.19
C GLY A 10 -18.31 -20.18 11.59
N MET A 11 -17.12 -19.92 12.09
CA MET A 11 -16.19 -19.04 11.41
C MET A 11 -15.45 -19.85 10.34
N THR A 12 -16.14 -20.14 9.23
CA THR A 12 -15.52 -20.59 8.01
C THR A 12 -14.86 -19.38 7.34
N GLY A 13 -13.56 -19.33 7.43
CA GLY A 13 -12.75 -18.18 7.03
C GLY A 13 -12.44 -17.35 8.27
N GLY A 14 -11.16 -17.24 8.60
CA GLY A 14 -10.65 -16.63 9.83
C GLY A 14 -11.53 -15.49 10.30
N GLY A 15 -12.05 -15.61 11.49
CA GLY A 15 -13.06 -14.73 12.04
C GLY A 15 -12.74 -13.25 11.84
N GLY A 16 -13.70 -12.38 12.09
CA GLY A 16 -13.63 -10.94 11.84
C GLY A 16 -12.39 -10.19 12.33
N LEU A 17 -11.41 -10.90 12.85
CA LEU A 17 -10.07 -10.43 13.16
C LEU A 17 -9.05 -10.69 12.06
N SER A 18 -9.32 -11.64 11.14
CA SER A 18 -8.41 -11.98 10.04
C SER A 18 -8.49 -11.02 8.85
N HIS A 19 -9.56 -10.24 8.76
CA HIS A 19 -9.77 -9.26 7.69
C HIS A 19 -9.43 -7.83 8.11
N ARG A 20 -8.46 -7.67 9.00
CA ARG A 20 -8.02 -6.33 9.35
C ARG A 20 -7.07 -5.83 8.28
N ASN A 21 -7.45 -4.72 7.67
CA ASN A 21 -6.56 -3.98 6.81
C ASN A 21 -5.30 -3.58 7.60
N ILE A 22 -4.15 -4.07 7.15
CA ILE A 22 -2.85 -3.74 7.77
C ILE A 22 -2.48 -2.29 7.45
N LEU A 23 -2.95 -1.77 6.30
CA LEU A 23 -2.73 -0.39 5.91
C LEU A 23 -3.68 0.54 6.67
N ILE A 24 -3.13 1.63 7.17
CA ILE A 24 -3.88 2.67 7.86
C ILE A 24 -4.32 3.73 6.84
N ASN A 25 -5.51 4.31 7.02
CA ASN A 25 -6.04 5.36 6.14
C ASN A 25 -6.15 4.95 4.66
N GLY A 26 -6.48 3.70 4.39
CA GLY A 26 -6.61 3.19 3.01
C GLY A 26 -7.64 3.94 2.17
N SER A 27 -8.68 4.50 2.78
CA SER A 27 -9.69 5.34 2.16
C SER A 27 -9.27 6.81 1.98
N CYS A 28 -8.05 7.18 2.37
CA CYS A 28 -7.46 8.51 2.19
C CYS A 28 -8.23 9.65 2.86
N VAL A 29 -9.03 9.36 3.89
CA VAL A 29 -9.88 10.36 4.58
C VAL A 29 -9.08 11.26 5.50
N ILE A 30 -8.05 10.72 6.17
CA ILE A 30 -7.30 11.44 7.19
C ILE A 30 -6.13 12.19 6.55
N SER A 31 -6.07 13.50 6.76
CA SER A 31 -5.03 14.38 6.21
C SER A 31 -4.69 15.50 7.20
N GLN A 32 -4.16 15.14 8.36
CA GLN A 32 -3.87 16.08 9.45
C GLN A 32 -2.74 17.08 9.13
N ARG A 33 -1.85 16.71 8.20
CA ARG A 33 -0.70 17.54 7.78
C ARG A 33 -1.04 18.54 6.69
N GLY A 34 -2.28 18.49 6.16
CA GLY A 34 -2.71 19.26 5.01
C GLY A 34 -3.14 18.38 3.84
N THR A 35 -3.71 18.98 2.83
CA THR A 35 -4.29 18.27 1.67
C THR A 35 -3.46 18.40 0.40
N SER A 36 -2.32 19.11 0.43
CA SER A 36 -1.43 19.29 -0.72
C SER A 36 0.02 19.29 -0.28
N PHE A 37 0.86 18.55 -0.99
CA PHE A 37 2.26 18.32 -0.69
C PHE A 37 3.09 18.37 -1.96
N SER A 38 4.37 18.77 -1.83
CA SER A 38 5.33 18.78 -2.93
C SER A 38 6.66 18.16 -2.49
N GLY A 39 7.32 17.49 -3.44
CA GLY A 39 8.58 16.80 -3.17
C GLY A 39 8.40 15.49 -2.41
N SER A 40 9.51 14.88 -2.00
CA SER A 40 9.51 13.64 -1.22
C SER A 40 9.23 13.91 0.25
N GLY A 41 8.48 13.03 0.89
CA GLY A 41 8.16 13.13 2.30
C GLY A 41 6.82 12.49 2.67
N PHE A 42 6.47 12.66 3.96
CA PHE A 42 5.14 12.24 4.42
C PHE A 42 4.07 13.21 3.93
N THR A 43 3.02 12.64 3.40
CA THR A 43 1.87 13.33 2.80
C THR A 43 0.61 13.13 3.66
N LEU A 44 -0.46 12.57 3.10
CA LEU A 44 -1.60 12.15 3.90
C LEU A 44 -1.13 11.20 5.01
N ASP A 45 -1.89 11.13 6.10
CA ASP A 45 -1.47 10.34 7.26
C ASP A 45 -1.06 8.92 6.88
N ARG A 46 0.14 8.55 7.31
CA ARG A 46 0.83 7.29 7.07
C ARG A 46 1.41 7.10 5.66
N TYR A 47 1.11 7.94 4.68
CA TYR A 47 1.67 7.81 3.36
C TYR A 47 2.96 8.62 3.19
N TYR A 48 3.98 7.97 2.67
CA TYR A 48 5.23 8.60 2.26
C TYR A 48 5.35 8.54 0.74
N VAL A 49 5.81 9.62 0.13
CA VAL A 49 6.13 9.67 -1.30
C VAL A 49 7.63 9.84 -1.46
N GLY A 50 8.25 8.94 -2.19
CA GLY A 50 9.67 8.98 -2.51
C GLY A 50 9.91 9.48 -3.93
N GLY A 51 11.04 10.17 -4.12
CA GLY A 51 11.42 10.79 -5.41
C GLY A 51 11.15 12.29 -5.43
N GLY A 52 11.97 13.06 -6.16
CA GLY A 52 12.06 14.52 -6.01
C GLY A 52 10.97 15.37 -6.65
N ASP A 53 10.27 14.86 -7.68
CA ASP A 53 9.49 15.70 -8.59
C ASP A 53 8.00 15.37 -8.58
N TYR A 54 7.41 15.30 -7.39
CA TYR A 54 6.00 15.01 -7.22
C TYR A 54 5.23 16.12 -6.55
N SER A 55 3.98 16.27 -6.95
CA SER A 55 2.95 16.88 -6.12
C SER A 55 1.90 15.84 -5.76
N VAL A 56 1.48 15.85 -4.51
CA VAL A 56 0.49 14.92 -3.97
C VAL A 56 -0.65 15.72 -3.38
N ALA A 57 -1.88 15.31 -3.63
CA ALA A 57 -3.04 15.95 -3.06
C ALA A 57 -4.10 14.94 -2.65
N GLN A 58 -4.79 15.22 -1.55
CA GLN A 58 -6.08 14.62 -1.25
C GLN A 58 -7.13 15.30 -2.13
N VAL A 59 -7.89 14.51 -2.85
CA VAL A 59 -8.94 15.01 -3.75
C VAL A 59 -10.24 14.23 -3.55
N THR A 60 -11.37 14.84 -3.94
CA THR A 60 -12.69 14.22 -3.83
C THR A 60 -13.07 13.37 -5.06
N ASP A 61 -12.10 13.03 -5.89
CA ASP A 61 -12.29 12.13 -7.03
C ASP A 61 -12.12 10.68 -6.54
N ALA A 62 -13.19 9.94 -6.48
CA ALA A 62 -13.23 8.55 -6.01
C ALA A 62 -14.14 7.70 -6.90
N PRO A 63 -14.00 6.35 -6.89
CA PRO A 63 -14.85 5.49 -7.71
C PRO A 63 -16.32 5.63 -7.31
N SER A 64 -17.20 5.77 -8.30
CA SER A 64 -18.64 5.83 -8.07
C SER A 64 -19.15 4.53 -7.42
N ASN A 65 -20.15 4.66 -6.56
CA ASN A 65 -20.80 3.54 -5.85
C ASN A 65 -19.87 2.69 -4.95
N SER A 66 -18.67 3.18 -4.63
CA SER A 66 -17.74 2.49 -3.74
C SER A 66 -17.92 2.81 -2.26
N GLY A 67 -18.68 3.89 -1.94
CA GLY A 67 -18.74 4.45 -0.60
C GLY A 67 -17.49 5.27 -0.20
N LEU A 68 -16.51 5.39 -1.10
CA LEU A 68 -15.32 6.20 -0.91
C LEU A 68 -15.58 7.65 -1.36
N THR A 69 -14.94 8.60 -0.69
CA THR A 69 -15.08 10.04 -1.00
C THR A 69 -13.75 10.63 -1.47
N TYR A 70 -12.66 10.17 -0.92
CA TYR A 70 -11.34 10.75 -1.15
C TYR A 70 -10.40 9.78 -1.84
N SER A 71 -9.46 10.33 -2.57
CA SER A 71 -8.31 9.62 -3.11
C SER A 71 -7.03 10.44 -2.96
N ILE A 72 -5.91 9.78 -3.07
CA ILE A 72 -4.62 10.43 -3.28
C ILE A 72 -4.44 10.62 -4.79
N ARG A 73 -4.22 11.86 -5.20
CA ARG A 73 -3.73 12.19 -6.54
C ARG A 73 -2.24 12.44 -6.46
N VAL A 74 -1.49 11.79 -7.31
CA VAL A 74 -0.07 12.06 -7.51
C VAL A 74 0.15 12.55 -8.92
N SER A 75 0.81 13.70 -9.04
CA SER A 75 1.21 14.31 -10.30
C SER A 75 2.72 14.31 -10.38
N ARG A 76 3.27 14.09 -11.56
CA ARG A 76 4.71 14.09 -11.80
C ARG A 76 5.12 15.24 -12.70
N SER A 77 6.26 15.85 -12.37
CA SER A 77 6.88 16.89 -13.21
C SER A 77 7.93 16.33 -14.17
N SER A 78 8.33 15.07 -14.04
CA SER A 78 9.32 14.43 -14.92
C SER A 78 8.90 13.00 -15.31
N ASN A 79 9.44 12.48 -16.42
CA ASN A 79 9.16 11.14 -16.95
C ASN A 79 9.99 10.04 -16.28
N THR A 80 10.52 10.25 -15.10
CA THR A 80 11.29 9.21 -14.41
C THR A 80 10.38 8.24 -13.68
N THR A 81 10.75 6.97 -13.64
CA THR A 81 10.11 5.97 -12.78
C THR A 81 10.27 6.39 -11.32
N GLY A 82 9.18 6.52 -10.60
CA GLY A 82 9.22 6.95 -9.20
C GLY A 82 8.49 6.00 -8.27
N TYR A 83 9.01 5.88 -7.06
CA TYR A 83 8.30 5.24 -5.97
C TYR A 83 7.22 6.19 -5.50
N LEU A 84 5.99 5.75 -5.56
CA LEU A 84 4.93 6.68 -5.35
C LEU A 84 4.47 6.75 -3.95
N THR A 85 4.17 5.67 -3.34
CA THR A 85 3.55 5.77 -2.04
C THR A 85 3.76 4.50 -1.29
N TYR A 86 4.30 4.61 -0.11
CA TYR A 86 4.37 3.47 0.75
C TYR A 86 3.90 3.81 2.15
N GLN A 87 3.37 2.82 2.81
CA GLN A 87 3.23 2.79 4.25
C GLN A 87 4.29 1.87 4.81
N MET A 88 4.90 2.29 5.89
CA MET A 88 5.82 1.46 6.65
C MET A 88 5.03 0.69 7.71
N ILE A 89 5.18 -0.61 7.68
CA ILE A 89 4.62 -1.54 8.66
C ILE A 89 5.81 -2.03 9.47
N GLU A 90 5.87 -1.62 10.73
CA GLU A 90 6.95 -2.05 11.62
C GLU A 90 6.82 -3.54 11.91
N LEU A 91 7.93 -4.25 11.83
CA LEU A 91 8.02 -5.63 12.26
C LEU A 91 8.23 -5.68 13.79
N PRO A 92 7.78 -6.75 14.43
CA PRO A 92 8.15 -7.02 15.81
C PRO A 92 9.68 -7.00 16.00
N ALA A 93 10.16 -7.19 17.20
CA ALA A 93 11.61 -7.17 17.48
C ALA A 93 12.44 -7.93 16.45
N THR A 94 13.68 -7.50 16.24
CA THR A 94 14.64 -8.08 15.29
C THR A 94 14.62 -9.62 15.34
N GLY A 95 14.51 -10.24 14.19
CA GLY A 95 14.42 -11.70 14.06
C GLY A 95 13.01 -12.27 14.10
N GLN A 96 11.98 -11.43 14.24
CA GLN A 96 10.58 -11.87 14.23
C GLN A 96 9.86 -11.30 13.00
N ALA A 97 9.37 -12.19 12.17
CA ALA A 97 8.61 -11.82 10.98
C ALA A 97 7.17 -11.35 11.29
N GLY A 98 6.67 -11.61 12.50
CA GLY A 98 5.28 -11.39 12.82
C GLY A 98 4.37 -12.18 11.88
N GLN A 99 3.48 -11.48 11.20
CA GLN A 99 2.60 -12.08 10.19
C GLN A 99 3.28 -12.29 8.82
N PHE A 100 4.48 -11.75 8.60
CA PHE A 100 5.22 -11.83 7.33
C PHE A 100 6.24 -12.98 7.32
N TYR A 101 5.88 -14.15 7.80
CA TYR A 101 6.73 -15.34 7.80
C TYR A 101 6.80 -15.99 6.42
N ASN A 102 7.82 -16.82 6.18
CA ASN A 102 7.98 -17.56 4.94
C ASN A 102 6.76 -18.47 4.66
N GLY A 103 6.18 -18.33 3.48
CA GLY A 103 4.94 -19.00 3.07
C GLY A 103 3.67 -18.22 3.42
N ALA A 104 3.76 -17.10 4.17
CA ALA A 104 2.60 -16.25 4.43
C ALA A 104 2.06 -15.66 3.13
N LYS A 105 0.75 -15.61 3.01
CA LYS A 105 0.06 -15.04 1.86
C LYS A 105 -0.62 -13.74 2.25
N PHE A 106 -0.58 -12.79 1.33
CA PHE A 106 -1.21 -11.49 1.48
C PHE A 106 -1.97 -11.12 0.23
N THR A 107 -3.08 -10.43 0.41
CA THR A 107 -3.84 -9.82 -0.66
C THR A 107 -3.77 -8.30 -0.52
N LEU A 108 -3.27 -7.62 -1.55
CA LEU A 108 -3.32 -6.17 -1.68
C LEU A 108 -4.38 -5.80 -2.70
N SER A 109 -5.35 -5.01 -2.29
CA SER A 109 -6.46 -4.57 -3.14
C SER A 109 -6.74 -3.09 -2.98
N GLY A 110 -7.50 -2.53 -3.91
CA GLY A 110 -7.90 -1.14 -3.91
C GLY A 110 -8.43 -0.69 -5.27
N TYR A 111 -8.45 0.62 -5.45
CA TYR A 111 -8.82 1.25 -6.71
C TYR A 111 -7.71 2.17 -7.19
N VAL A 112 -7.50 2.16 -8.49
CA VAL A 112 -6.54 3.02 -9.18
C VAL A 112 -7.17 3.67 -10.40
N LYS A 113 -6.78 4.90 -10.69
CA LYS A 113 -7.07 5.60 -11.94
C LYS A 113 -5.81 6.30 -12.40
N GLY A 114 -5.48 6.15 -13.67
CA GLY A 114 -4.35 6.82 -14.31
C GLY A 114 -4.66 7.05 -15.77
N THR A 115 -3.87 7.88 -16.44
CA THR A 115 -3.94 8.05 -17.89
C THR A 115 -3.86 6.69 -18.58
N SER A 116 -4.61 6.53 -19.67
CA SER A 116 -4.59 5.27 -20.43
C SER A 116 -3.17 4.92 -20.87
N GLY A 117 -2.73 3.70 -20.54
CA GLY A 117 -1.38 3.23 -20.78
C GLY A 117 -0.40 3.46 -19.63
N ALA A 118 -0.72 4.28 -18.63
CA ALA A 118 0.09 4.35 -17.41
C ALA A 118 0.05 3.00 -16.69
N THR A 119 1.18 2.61 -16.11
CA THR A 119 1.29 1.31 -15.41
C THR A 119 1.56 1.49 -13.93
N MET A 120 1.05 0.56 -13.14
CA MET A 120 1.28 0.45 -11.71
C MET A 120 1.89 -0.92 -11.39
N ILE A 121 2.95 -0.92 -10.64
CA ILE A 121 3.63 -2.13 -10.17
C ILE A 121 3.53 -2.16 -8.64
N PRO A 122 2.66 -3.01 -8.07
CA PRO A 122 2.55 -3.14 -6.63
C PRO A 122 3.70 -3.98 -6.08
N THR A 123 4.24 -3.58 -4.96
CA THR A 123 5.39 -4.25 -4.34
C THR A 123 5.25 -4.28 -2.83
N LEU A 124 5.58 -5.42 -2.24
CA LEU A 124 5.92 -5.52 -0.82
C LEU A 124 7.45 -5.54 -0.70
N ARG A 125 7.99 -4.54 -0.03
CA ARG A 125 9.42 -4.43 0.23
C ARG A 125 9.72 -4.72 1.68
N PHE A 126 10.63 -5.63 1.92
CA PHE A 126 11.20 -5.91 3.22
C PHE A 126 12.50 -5.13 3.37
N SER A 127 12.67 -4.42 4.46
CA SER A 127 13.80 -3.51 4.62
C SER A 127 14.44 -3.61 5.99
N THR A 128 15.76 -3.59 6.03
CA THR A 128 16.54 -3.48 7.27
C THR A 128 16.59 -2.04 7.82
N GLY A 129 16.19 -1.07 7.02
CA GLY A 129 16.15 0.36 7.40
C GLY A 129 14.90 0.72 8.20
N THR A 130 15.02 1.70 9.09
CA THR A 130 13.92 2.18 9.95
C THR A 130 13.10 3.32 9.34
N SER A 131 13.47 3.86 8.19
CA SER A 131 12.78 5.03 7.61
C SER A 131 12.88 5.07 6.07
N GLY A 132 12.79 3.91 5.44
CA GLY A 132 12.81 3.84 3.98
C GLY A 132 14.16 4.13 3.33
N SER A 133 15.20 4.34 4.10
CA SER A 133 16.53 4.62 3.60
C SER A 133 17.51 3.50 3.92
N ASN A 134 18.12 2.96 2.86
CA ASN A 134 19.47 2.36 2.87
C ASN A 134 19.73 1.09 3.71
N GLY A 135 18.72 0.27 3.96
CA GLY A 135 18.97 -1.12 4.32
C GLY A 135 19.08 -2.01 3.08
N SER A 136 19.51 -3.24 3.23
CA SER A 136 19.28 -4.25 2.21
C SER A 136 17.78 -4.40 2.03
N ASN A 137 17.31 -4.26 0.80
CA ASN A 137 15.91 -4.36 0.45
C ASN A 137 15.68 -5.66 -0.30
N PHE A 138 14.58 -6.26 0.01
CA PHE A 138 14.08 -7.43 -0.66
C PHE A 138 12.66 -7.14 -1.15
N ASP A 139 12.45 -7.22 -2.46
CA ASP A 139 11.21 -6.82 -3.09
C ASP A 139 10.42 -8.03 -3.58
N ARG A 140 9.13 -8.06 -3.28
CA ARG A 140 8.15 -8.92 -3.91
C ARG A 140 7.23 -8.10 -4.77
N THR A 141 7.33 -8.29 -6.06
CA THR A 141 6.55 -7.57 -7.08
C THR A 141 5.60 -8.55 -7.76
N GLU A 142 4.33 -8.17 -7.83
CA GLU A 142 3.29 -8.98 -8.45
C GLU A 142 2.69 -8.24 -9.64
N GLY A 143 3.12 -8.64 -10.81
CA GLY A 143 2.54 -8.20 -12.07
C GLY A 143 2.63 -6.71 -12.36
N VAL A 144 2.01 -6.32 -13.45
CA VAL A 144 1.88 -4.92 -13.89
C VAL A 144 0.42 -4.65 -14.16
N PHE A 145 -0.13 -3.63 -13.53
CA PHE A 145 -1.48 -3.16 -13.81
C PHE A 145 -1.43 -2.00 -14.80
N THR A 146 -2.22 -2.06 -15.87
CA THR A 146 -2.29 -0.99 -16.87
C THR A 146 -3.58 -0.21 -16.70
N CYS A 147 -3.46 1.11 -16.50
CA CYS A 147 -4.59 2.02 -16.38
C CYS A 147 -5.25 2.28 -17.75
N ASN A 148 -6.55 2.52 -17.73
CA ASN A 148 -7.36 2.80 -18.91
C ASN A 148 -8.02 4.19 -18.94
N GLY A 149 -7.64 5.06 -18.03
CA GLY A 149 -8.22 6.41 -17.88
C GLY A 149 -9.39 6.49 -16.88
N SER A 150 -9.94 5.36 -16.48
CA SER A 150 -11.06 5.29 -15.54
C SER A 150 -10.65 4.67 -14.21
N TRP A 151 -11.50 4.80 -13.20
CA TRP A 151 -11.34 4.05 -11.96
C TRP A 151 -11.49 2.55 -12.19
N GLN A 152 -10.50 1.78 -11.75
CA GLN A 152 -10.44 0.34 -11.88
C GLN A 152 -10.10 -0.29 -10.53
N PRO A 153 -10.80 -1.35 -10.11
CA PRO A 153 -10.37 -2.15 -8.98
C PRO A 153 -9.12 -2.96 -9.37
N PHE A 154 -8.26 -3.21 -8.40
CA PHE A 154 -7.14 -4.14 -8.53
C PHE A 154 -7.05 -5.07 -7.34
N THR A 155 -6.48 -6.24 -7.58
CA THR A 155 -6.17 -7.23 -6.54
C THR A 155 -4.88 -7.95 -6.92
N PHE A 156 -3.94 -8.03 -5.99
CA PHE A 156 -2.68 -8.74 -6.13
C PHE A 156 -2.47 -9.68 -4.96
N HIS A 157 -1.94 -10.85 -5.22
CA HIS A 157 -1.66 -11.87 -4.22
C HIS A 157 -0.15 -12.06 -4.10
N PHE A 158 0.37 -11.84 -2.91
CA PHE A 158 1.78 -12.01 -2.60
C PHE A 158 1.98 -13.28 -1.77
N THR A 159 3.06 -13.98 -2.03
CA THR A 159 3.56 -15.01 -1.14
C THR A 159 4.94 -14.60 -0.65
N VAL A 160 5.12 -14.54 0.65
CA VAL A 160 6.43 -14.33 1.25
C VAL A 160 7.23 -15.62 1.10
N ASP A 161 8.30 -15.60 0.34
CA ASP A 161 9.11 -16.78 0.02
C ASP A 161 10.53 -16.71 0.58
N GLU A 162 10.76 -15.79 1.51
CA GLU A 162 12.01 -15.65 2.25
C GLU A 162 11.80 -15.60 3.75
N ASN A 163 12.88 -15.81 4.48
CA ASN A 163 12.91 -15.66 5.92
C ASN A 163 12.97 -14.18 6.29
N VAL A 164 11.80 -13.58 6.37
CA VAL A 164 11.63 -12.24 6.91
C VAL A 164 11.92 -12.28 8.41
N GLY A 165 12.57 -11.28 8.89
CA GLY A 165 13.01 -11.22 10.27
C GLY A 165 14.50 -10.85 10.32
N GLY A 166 15.37 -11.68 10.81
CA GLY A 166 16.81 -11.40 10.81
C GLY A 166 17.13 -9.95 11.19
N SER A 167 17.60 -9.18 10.22
CA SER A 167 17.85 -7.75 10.33
C SER A 167 16.73 -6.86 9.81
N ASP A 168 15.63 -7.43 9.25
CA ASP A 168 14.52 -6.65 8.74
C ASP A 168 13.77 -5.96 9.87
N LYS A 169 13.42 -4.70 9.64
CA LYS A 169 12.76 -3.84 10.63
C LYS A 169 11.39 -3.38 10.20
N CYS A 170 11.13 -3.36 8.90
CA CYS A 170 9.84 -2.95 8.38
C CYS A 170 9.50 -3.63 7.06
N VAL A 171 8.21 -3.67 6.78
CA VAL A 171 7.65 -3.98 5.46
C VAL A 171 7.06 -2.70 4.91
N GLN A 172 7.34 -2.41 3.65
CA GLN A 172 6.76 -1.30 2.92
C GLN A 172 5.80 -1.84 1.87
N SER A 173 4.53 -1.47 1.98
CA SER A 173 3.60 -1.64 0.88
C SER A 173 3.71 -0.42 -0.02
N TYR A 174 4.29 -0.57 -1.21
CA TYR A 174 4.47 0.54 -2.12
C TYR A 174 4.04 0.23 -3.55
N PHE A 175 3.83 1.29 -4.30
CA PHE A 175 3.52 1.23 -5.71
C PHE A 175 4.56 2.00 -6.51
N THR A 176 5.04 1.40 -7.58
CA THR A 176 5.80 2.10 -8.61
C THR A 176 4.85 2.42 -9.76
N PHE A 177 4.74 3.70 -10.10
CA PHE A 177 3.99 4.11 -11.27
C PHE A 177 4.93 4.53 -12.39
N VAL A 178 4.59 4.11 -13.59
CA VAL A 178 5.23 4.59 -14.81
C VAL A 178 4.16 5.27 -15.63
N THR A 179 4.31 6.57 -15.81
CA THR A 179 3.43 7.39 -16.65
C THR A 179 4.00 7.51 -18.05
N THR A 180 3.16 7.76 -19.03
CA THR A 180 3.56 7.87 -20.44
C THR A 180 4.04 9.27 -20.81
N ALA A 181 3.65 10.28 -20.03
CA ALA A 181 4.05 11.68 -20.24
C ALA A 181 4.19 12.45 -18.93
N THR A 182 4.84 13.59 -19.00
CA THR A 182 4.98 14.56 -17.91
C THR A 182 3.62 15.20 -17.59
N GLY A 183 3.35 15.42 -16.30
CA GLY A 183 2.11 16.06 -15.85
C GLY A 183 0.93 15.13 -15.72
N GLU A 184 1.09 13.86 -16.03
CA GLU A 184 0.06 12.86 -15.82
C GLU A 184 -0.21 12.63 -14.34
N ASN A 185 -1.47 12.36 -14.06
CA ASN A 185 -1.96 12.07 -12.72
C ASN A 185 -2.26 10.59 -12.55
N VAL A 186 -1.91 10.07 -11.40
CA VAL A 186 -2.40 8.78 -10.92
C VAL A 186 -3.14 8.99 -9.62
N PHE A 187 -4.25 8.31 -9.47
CA PHE A 187 -5.10 8.36 -8.30
C PHE A 187 -5.25 6.96 -7.72
N PHE A 188 -5.31 6.85 -6.41
CA PHE A 188 -5.63 5.60 -5.75
C PHE A 188 -6.34 5.82 -4.42
N THR A 189 -7.17 4.85 -4.04
CA THR A 189 -7.95 4.87 -2.81
C THR A 189 -8.45 3.47 -2.46
N GLY A 190 -9.03 3.33 -1.27
CA GLY A 190 -9.60 2.06 -0.83
C GLY A 190 -8.55 0.97 -0.65
N LEU A 191 -7.31 1.33 -0.31
CA LEU A 191 -6.21 0.38 -0.19
C LEU A 191 -6.40 -0.54 1.01
N GLN A 192 -6.25 -1.83 0.76
CA GLN A 192 -6.30 -2.88 1.77
C GLN A 192 -5.15 -3.85 1.54
N LEU A 193 -4.44 -4.17 2.62
CA LEU A 193 -3.48 -5.26 2.68
C LEU A 193 -3.93 -6.22 3.76
N GLU A 194 -4.23 -7.43 3.40
CA GLU A 194 -4.80 -8.43 4.30
C GLU A 194 -4.01 -9.73 4.24
N VAL A 195 -4.05 -10.50 5.32
CA VAL A 195 -3.48 -11.85 5.39
C VAL A 195 -4.45 -12.81 4.68
N GLY A 196 -3.94 -13.62 3.73
CA GLY A 196 -4.72 -14.62 3.02
C GLY A 196 -4.86 -14.39 1.54
#